data_e4bb0bd85a7190d20ee81b0e7f7d2483
#
_entry.id   e4bb0bd85a7190d20ee81b0e7f7d2483
#
_cell.length_a   1.000
_cell.length_b   1.000
_cell.length_c   1.000
_cell.angle_alpha   90.00
_cell.angle_beta   90.00
_cell.angle_gamma   90.00
#
_symmetry.space_group_name_H-M   'P 1'
#
loop_
_entity.id
_entity.type
_entity.pdbx_description
1 polymer ?
#
loop_
_entity_poly.entity_id
_entity_poly.type
_entity_poly.pdbx_seq_one_letter_code
_entity_poly.pdbx_strand_id
1 'polypeptide(L)'
;MQDVRQRWLWVAAALRWRPEWRITVAVAFAWIALLATHEHRYDGRVGLTQGAAPGLQPGSGGLLAGLAGWALMAVAMMGPVTLPAVRHVGFNSIRRRRQWAMTLYFAVSMGVWVAFGVLVLVGERVARETLGLDRRVLLTLALVVAAGWQLTHIKRRALFRCRRTVPLPPVGLRADAACTRFALQQGWRCVTSCWALMTVMPAVGHSDHAGLVWMAALTALVMGEELTRLGRRLLRASAVALIAAAGLVALGV
;
A
#
# COMPACT_ATOMS: atom_id res chain seq x y z
N MET A 1 17.43 -6.63 37.27
CA MET A 1 17.94 -7.43 36.09
C MET A 1 17.04 -8.63 35.74
N GLN A 2 16.35 -9.28 36.68
CA GLN A 2 15.45 -10.42 36.41
C GLN A 2 14.22 -10.02 35.56
N ASP A 3 13.65 -8.85 35.78
CA ASP A 3 12.44 -8.35 35.10
C ASP A 3 12.67 -8.11 33.58
N VAL A 4 13.83 -7.58 33.20
CA VAL A 4 14.21 -7.36 31.79
C VAL A 4 14.37 -8.69 31.04
N ARG A 5 14.99 -9.69 31.69
CA ARG A 5 15.16 -11.02 31.09
C ARG A 5 13.83 -11.73 30.88
N GLN A 6 12.93 -11.59 31.84
CA GLN A 6 11.59 -12.18 31.76
C GLN A 6 10.74 -11.52 30.66
N ARG A 7 10.81 -10.19 30.50
CA ARG A 7 10.17 -9.46 29.40
C ARG A 7 10.70 -9.90 28.02
N TRP A 8 12.02 -10.10 27.88
CA TRP A 8 12.61 -10.62 26.65
C TRP A 8 12.17 -12.04 26.32
N LEU A 9 11.98 -12.90 27.32
CA LEU A 9 11.44 -14.25 27.12
C LEU A 9 10.00 -14.23 26.64
N TRP A 10 9.16 -13.34 27.18
CA TRP A 10 7.78 -13.14 26.68
C TRP A 10 7.74 -12.60 25.26
N VAL A 11 8.60 -11.63 24.94
CA VAL A 11 8.71 -11.09 23.57
C VAL A 11 9.20 -12.19 22.61
N ALA A 12 10.20 -12.95 22.99
CA ALA A 12 10.73 -14.06 22.18
C ALA A 12 9.67 -15.18 22.00
N ALA A 13 8.90 -15.48 23.03
CA ALA A 13 7.79 -16.43 22.94
C ALA A 13 6.68 -15.90 22.00
N ALA A 14 6.26 -14.64 22.15
CA ALA A 14 5.28 -14.00 21.27
C ALA A 14 5.74 -13.96 19.80
N LEU A 15 7.02 -13.68 19.56
CA LEU A 15 7.62 -13.69 18.21
C LEU A 15 7.66 -15.10 17.60
N ARG A 16 7.80 -16.17 18.40
CA ARG A 16 7.71 -17.56 17.91
C ARG A 16 6.32 -17.92 17.41
N TRP A 17 5.29 -17.34 18.01
CA TRP A 17 3.90 -17.55 17.62
C TRP A 17 3.45 -16.68 16.46
N ARG A 18 4.24 -15.63 16.10
CA ARG A 18 3.97 -14.71 14.98
C ARG A 18 5.08 -14.84 13.94
N PRO A 19 5.01 -15.81 13.03
CA PRO A 19 6.06 -16.02 12.03
C PRO A 19 6.26 -14.81 11.11
N GLU A 20 5.25 -13.96 10.95
CA GLU A 20 5.24 -12.75 10.11
C GLU A 20 5.96 -11.53 10.71
N TRP A 21 6.60 -11.64 11.87
CA TRP A 21 7.18 -10.50 12.59
C TRP A 21 8.15 -9.65 11.74
N ARG A 22 8.95 -10.30 10.86
CA ARG A 22 9.89 -9.60 9.97
C ARG A 22 9.17 -8.64 9.02
N ILE A 23 8.05 -9.08 8.45
CA ILE A 23 7.23 -8.28 7.54
C ILE A 23 6.52 -7.17 8.32
N THR A 24 6.03 -7.46 9.52
CA THR A 24 5.44 -6.44 10.39
C THR A 24 6.47 -5.35 10.75
N VAL A 25 7.73 -5.74 11.03
CA VAL A 25 8.82 -4.78 11.26
C VAL A 25 9.12 -3.96 10.00
N ALA A 26 9.17 -4.59 8.82
CA ALA A 26 9.38 -3.88 7.56
C ALA A 26 8.25 -2.85 7.29
N VAL A 27 7.00 -3.20 7.56
CA VAL A 27 5.85 -2.29 7.45
C VAL A 27 5.97 -1.14 8.46
N ALA A 28 6.29 -1.43 9.72
CA ALA A 28 6.50 -0.41 10.74
C ALA A 28 7.66 0.54 10.36
N PHE A 29 8.76 -0.02 9.86
CA PHE A 29 9.88 0.78 9.37
C PHE A 29 9.48 1.66 8.19
N ALA A 30 8.67 1.16 7.26
CA ALA A 30 8.17 1.97 6.14
C ALA A 30 7.34 3.17 6.64
N TRP A 31 6.47 2.99 7.65
CA TRP A 31 5.75 4.08 8.28
C TRP A 31 6.68 5.08 8.97
N ILE A 32 7.66 4.61 9.75
CA ILE A 32 8.65 5.47 10.41
C ILE A 32 9.45 6.27 9.38
N ALA A 33 9.90 5.63 8.30
CA ALA A 33 10.64 6.30 7.23
C ALA A 33 9.79 7.39 6.54
N LEU A 34 8.51 7.13 6.31
CA LEU A 34 7.59 8.13 5.76
C LEU A 34 7.38 9.31 6.73
N LEU A 35 7.22 9.05 8.02
CA LEU A 35 7.12 10.09 9.04
C LEU A 35 8.40 10.92 9.13
N ALA A 36 9.57 10.28 9.18
CA ALA A 36 10.86 10.94 9.26
C ALA A 36 11.15 11.81 8.02
N THR A 37 10.85 11.32 6.82
CA THR A 37 11.01 12.10 5.58
C THR A 37 10.07 13.30 5.54
N HIS A 38 8.93 13.22 6.22
CA HIS A 38 7.98 14.31 6.34
C HIS A 38 8.52 15.43 7.26
N GLU A 39 9.05 15.09 8.43
CA GLU A 39 9.61 16.06 9.38
C GLU A 39 10.81 16.81 8.80
N HIS A 40 11.74 16.10 8.14
CA HIS A 40 12.90 16.73 7.52
C HIS A 40 12.56 17.75 6.41
N ARG A 41 11.42 17.61 5.75
CA ARG A 41 10.94 18.59 4.77
C ARG A 41 10.33 19.82 5.42
N TYR A 42 9.74 19.67 6.60
CA TYR A 42 9.12 20.76 7.34
C TYR A 42 10.18 21.69 7.98
N ASP A 43 11.32 21.15 8.43
CA ASP A 43 12.41 21.91 9.07
C ASP A 43 13.21 22.81 8.12
N GLY A 44 12.81 22.97 6.86
CA GLY A 44 13.39 23.94 5.92
C GLY A 44 14.86 23.70 5.58
N ARG A 45 15.48 22.60 6.02
CA ARG A 45 16.90 22.28 5.80
C ARG A 45 17.21 21.69 4.43
N VAL A 46 16.19 21.35 3.65
CA VAL A 46 16.34 21.03 2.23
C VAL A 46 15.78 22.20 1.44
N GLY A 47 16.61 23.23 1.33
CA GLY A 47 16.33 24.38 0.49
C GLY A 47 16.13 23.95 -0.97
N LEU A 48 15.19 24.66 -1.64
CA LEU A 48 15.14 24.86 -3.09
C LEU A 48 14.58 23.76 -3.99
N THR A 49 13.59 23.00 -3.56
CA THR A 49 12.65 22.41 -4.54
C THR A 49 11.22 22.50 -4.02
N GLN A 50 10.71 23.71 -3.89
CA GLN A 50 9.29 23.95 -3.65
C GLN A 50 8.49 23.44 -4.86
N GLY A 51 7.60 22.48 -4.64
CA GLY A 51 6.49 22.21 -5.53
C GLY A 51 6.46 20.90 -6.32
N ALA A 52 7.50 20.07 -6.31
CA ALA A 52 7.45 18.79 -7.01
C ALA A 52 7.38 17.62 -6.03
N ALA A 53 6.39 16.74 -6.22
CA ALA A 53 6.41 15.41 -5.60
C ALA A 53 7.75 14.73 -5.95
N PRO A 54 8.35 13.92 -5.03
CA PRO A 54 9.58 13.19 -5.36
C PRO A 54 9.28 12.24 -6.52
N GLY A 55 9.77 12.58 -7.70
CA GLY A 55 9.53 11.83 -8.93
C GLY A 55 9.23 12.70 -10.15
N LEU A 56 9.00 13.99 -10.00
CA LEU A 56 8.60 14.88 -11.10
C LEU A 56 9.68 15.93 -11.48
N GLN A 57 10.93 15.70 -11.08
CA GLN A 57 12.03 16.50 -11.63
C GLN A 57 12.38 16.03 -13.05
N PRO A 58 12.65 16.94 -14.01
CA PRO A 58 13.12 16.60 -15.33
C PRO A 58 14.49 15.91 -15.21
N GLY A 59 14.53 14.59 -15.37
CA GLY A 59 15.75 13.80 -15.30
C GLY A 59 15.47 12.36 -14.82
N SER A 60 16.33 11.41 -15.20
CA SER A 60 16.21 9.99 -14.83
C SER A 60 16.20 9.75 -13.32
N GLY A 61 16.81 10.64 -12.54
CA GLY A 61 16.76 10.58 -11.06
C GLY A 61 15.38 10.85 -10.48
N GLY A 62 14.53 11.62 -11.13
CA GLY A 62 13.17 11.93 -10.68
C GLY A 62 12.23 10.71 -10.68
N LEU A 63 12.28 9.89 -11.74
CA LEU A 63 11.42 8.70 -11.83
C LEU A 63 11.81 7.63 -10.81
N LEU A 64 13.11 7.40 -10.61
CA LEU A 64 13.60 6.43 -9.63
C LEU A 64 13.25 6.84 -8.20
N ALA A 65 13.40 8.13 -7.86
CA ALA A 65 13.00 8.64 -6.56
C ALA A 65 11.49 8.52 -6.34
N GLY A 66 10.68 8.79 -7.37
CA GLY A 66 9.23 8.59 -7.34
C GLY A 66 8.85 7.13 -7.13
N LEU A 67 9.53 6.22 -7.82
CA LEU A 67 9.32 4.77 -7.67
C LEU A 67 9.72 4.28 -6.27
N ALA A 68 10.82 4.79 -5.71
CA ALA A 68 11.22 4.47 -4.34
C ALA A 68 10.18 4.95 -3.32
N GLY A 69 9.69 6.21 -3.47
CA GLY A 69 8.60 6.74 -2.65
C GLY A 69 7.31 5.93 -2.80
N TRP A 70 6.95 5.56 -4.02
CA TRP A 70 5.80 4.70 -4.29
C TRP A 70 5.95 3.31 -3.64
N ALA A 71 7.12 2.68 -3.77
CA ALA A 71 7.39 1.38 -3.17
C ALA A 71 7.29 1.43 -1.64
N LEU A 72 7.84 2.48 -1.02
CA LEU A 72 7.76 2.70 0.42
C LEU A 72 6.31 2.88 0.88
N MET A 73 5.53 3.70 0.15
CA MET A 73 4.11 3.89 0.39
C MET A 73 3.31 2.60 0.22
N ALA A 74 3.58 1.82 -0.84
CA ALA A 74 2.92 0.54 -1.08
C ALA A 74 3.20 -0.45 0.06
N VAL A 75 4.43 -0.52 0.56
CA VAL A 75 4.78 -1.35 1.73
C VAL A 75 4.03 -0.87 2.97
N ALA A 76 3.98 0.42 3.24
CA ALA A 76 3.31 0.97 4.40
C ALA A 76 1.79 0.71 4.39
N MET A 77 1.13 0.96 3.25
CA MET A 77 -0.33 0.89 3.14
C MET A 77 -0.84 -0.53 2.87
N MET A 78 -0.20 -1.26 1.95
CA MET A 78 -0.65 -2.59 1.52
C MET A 78 -0.01 -3.71 2.32
N GLY A 79 1.14 -3.46 2.98
CA GLY A 79 1.80 -4.43 3.85
C GLY A 79 0.87 -5.03 4.91
N PRO A 80 0.16 -4.22 5.72
CA PRO A 80 -0.76 -4.74 6.73
C PRO A 80 -1.87 -5.63 6.15
N VAL A 81 -2.37 -5.28 4.97
CA VAL A 81 -3.43 -6.01 4.26
C VAL A 81 -2.95 -7.39 3.79
N THR A 82 -1.68 -7.54 3.48
CA THR A 82 -1.09 -8.82 3.03
C THR A 82 -0.77 -9.79 4.17
N LEU A 83 -0.71 -9.33 5.43
CA LEU A 83 -0.31 -10.15 6.58
C LEU A 83 -1.10 -11.45 6.74
N PRO A 84 -2.43 -11.51 6.55
CA PRO A 84 -3.17 -12.79 6.64
C PRO A 84 -2.70 -13.82 5.61
N ALA A 85 -2.42 -13.38 4.38
CA ALA A 85 -1.93 -14.27 3.32
C ALA A 85 -0.46 -14.69 3.56
N VAL A 86 0.39 -13.77 4.05
CA VAL A 86 1.75 -14.09 4.50
C VAL A 86 1.73 -15.16 5.59
N ARG A 87 0.85 -15.00 6.56
CA ARG A 87 0.66 -15.98 7.66
C ARG A 87 0.20 -17.33 7.12
N HIS A 88 -0.73 -17.35 6.17
CA HIS A 88 -1.17 -18.55 5.49
C HIS A 88 -0.01 -19.29 4.79
N VAL A 89 0.83 -18.57 4.03
CA VAL A 89 2.04 -19.11 3.40
C VAL A 89 3.01 -19.67 4.45
N GLY A 90 3.18 -18.96 5.57
CA GLY A 90 4.04 -19.38 6.67
C GLY A 90 3.57 -20.70 7.31
N PHE A 91 2.27 -20.89 7.49
CA PHE A 91 1.74 -22.13 8.06
C PHE A 91 1.77 -23.33 7.10
N ASN A 92 1.69 -23.08 5.79
CA ASN A 92 1.81 -24.13 4.77
C ASN A 92 3.25 -24.50 4.43
N SER A 93 4.25 -23.83 5.02
CA SER A 93 5.66 -24.07 4.76
C SER A 93 6.34 -24.77 5.94
N ILE A 94 7.30 -25.69 5.68
CA ILE A 94 8.11 -26.29 6.73
C ILE A 94 8.94 -25.21 7.46
N ARG A 95 9.27 -25.45 8.74
CA ARG A 95 9.95 -24.48 9.61
C ARG A 95 11.21 -23.86 9.00
N ARG A 96 12.08 -24.68 8.36
CA ARG A 96 13.34 -24.25 7.76
C ARG A 96 13.13 -23.26 6.59
N ARG A 97 12.04 -23.42 5.83
CA ARG A 97 11.73 -22.65 4.64
C ARG A 97 10.74 -21.51 4.90
N ARG A 98 10.08 -21.49 6.04
CA ARG A 98 8.97 -20.59 6.38
C ARG A 98 9.29 -19.11 6.10
N GLN A 99 10.42 -18.63 6.59
CA GLN A 99 10.79 -17.22 6.42
C GLN A 99 11.05 -16.88 4.95
N TRP A 100 11.73 -17.77 4.22
CA TRP A 100 11.95 -17.60 2.78
C TRP A 100 10.62 -17.50 2.02
N ALA A 101 9.71 -18.42 2.24
CA ALA A 101 8.42 -18.43 1.55
C ALA A 101 7.59 -17.18 1.84
N MET A 102 7.57 -16.71 3.09
CA MET A 102 6.88 -15.46 3.47
C MET A 102 7.51 -14.24 2.83
N THR A 103 8.84 -14.13 2.82
CA THR A 103 9.56 -13.03 2.18
C THR A 103 9.36 -13.05 0.67
N LEU A 104 9.42 -14.23 0.03
CA LEU A 104 9.16 -14.40 -1.39
C LEU A 104 7.74 -13.93 -1.76
N TYR A 105 6.74 -14.40 -1.00
CA TYR A 105 5.35 -13.99 -1.19
C TYR A 105 5.21 -12.46 -1.09
N PHE A 106 5.76 -11.87 -0.03
CA PHE A 106 5.66 -10.43 0.22
C PHE A 106 6.36 -9.63 -0.88
N ALA A 107 7.61 -10.00 -1.25
CA ALA A 107 8.37 -9.33 -2.29
C ALA A 107 7.66 -9.37 -3.66
N VAL A 108 7.12 -10.53 -4.05
CA VAL A 108 6.38 -10.67 -5.30
C VAL A 108 5.08 -9.85 -5.27
N SER A 109 4.34 -9.87 -4.16
CA SER A 109 3.11 -9.07 -4.02
C SER A 109 3.39 -7.56 -4.08
N MET A 110 4.47 -7.10 -3.43
CA MET A 110 4.91 -5.69 -3.51
C MET A 110 5.45 -5.36 -4.90
N GLY A 111 6.12 -6.30 -5.57
CA GLY A 111 6.56 -6.15 -6.96
C GLY A 111 5.41 -5.83 -7.92
N VAL A 112 4.24 -6.44 -7.74
CA VAL A 112 3.02 -6.11 -8.52
C VAL A 112 2.60 -4.66 -8.27
N TRP A 113 2.66 -4.18 -7.02
CA TRP A 113 2.36 -2.79 -6.67
C TRP A 113 3.38 -1.80 -7.24
N VAL A 114 4.66 -2.17 -7.27
CA VAL A 114 5.72 -1.34 -7.90
C VAL A 114 5.50 -1.25 -9.39
N ALA A 115 5.19 -2.36 -10.06
CA ALA A 115 4.86 -2.36 -11.49
C ALA A 115 3.63 -1.49 -11.80
N PHE A 116 2.59 -1.55 -10.96
CA PHE A 116 1.45 -0.64 -11.06
C PHE A 116 1.86 0.82 -10.83
N GLY A 117 2.76 1.08 -9.89
CA GLY A 117 3.30 2.41 -9.61
C GLY A 117 3.98 3.07 -10.80
N VAL A 118 4.71 2.29 -11.61
CA VAL A 118 5.28 2.79 -12.87
C VAL A 118 4.18 3.36 -13.77
N LEU A 119 3.09 2.62 -13.96
CA LEU A 119 1.97 3.05 -14.81
C LEU A 119 1.33 4.34 -14.26
N VAL A 120 1.15 4.44 -12.93
CA VAL A 120 0.56 5.62 -12.29
C VAL A 120 1.45 6.85 -12.45
N LEU A 121 2.76 6.72 -12.15
CA LEU A 121 3.71 7.83 -12.21
C LEU A 121 3.90 8.32 -13.65
N VAL A 122 4.00 7.40 -14.62
CA VAL A 122 4.08 7.76 -16.03
C VAL A 122 2.78 8.42 -16.50
N GLY A 123 1.62 7.85 -16.13
CA GLY A 123 0.31 8.42 -16.48
C GLY A 123 0.10 9.82 -15.91
N GLU A 124 0.49 10.06 -14.66
CA GLU A 124 0.42 11.39 -14.04
C GLU A 124 1.33 12.39 -14.77
N ARG A 125 2.54 11.97 -15.11
CA ARG A 125 3.48 12.79 -15.85
C ARG A 125 2.93 13.19 -17.22
N VAL A 126 2.43 12.22 -17.98
CA VAL A 126 1.79 12.47 -19.28
C VAL A 126 0.59 13.41 -19.12
N ALA A 127 -0.27 13.19 -18.13
CA ALA A 127 -1.42 14.06 -17.89
C ALA A 127 -1.02 15.51 -17.61
N ARG A 128 0.04 15.74 -16.89
CA ARG A 128 0.56 17.09 -16.60
C ARG A 128 1.25 17.73 -17.80
N GLU A 129 2.14 16.99 -18.45
CA GLU A 129 2.99 17.53 -19.52
C GLU A 129 2.21 17.70 -20.84
N THR A 130 1.27 16.79 -21.17
CA THR A 130 0.54 16.83 -22.45
C THR A 130 -0.83 17.49 -22.35
N LEU A 131 -1.55 17.30 -21.23
CA LEU A 131 -2.91 17.82 -21.06
C LEU A 131 -2.94 19.11 -20.23
N GLY A 132 -1.81 19.53 -19.66
CA GLY A 132 -1.72 20.74 -18.84
C GLY A 132 -2.64 20.72 -17.62
N LEU A 133 -2.98 19.53 -17.11
CA LEU A 133 -3.93 19.39 -16.00
C LEU A 133 -3.30 19.84 -14.69
N ASP A 134 -3.95 20.78 -14.03
CA ASP A 134 -3.58 21.22 -12.69
C ASP A 134 -3.74 20.10 -11.67
N ARG A 135 -2.93 20.17 -10.62
CA ARG A 135 -2.97 19.22 -9.50
C ARG A 135 -4.36 19.10 -8.89
N ARG A 136 -5.09 20.20 -8.75
CA ARG A 136 -6.46 20.23 -8.21
C ARG A 136 -7.42 19.42 -9.09
N VAL A 137 -7.32 19.58 -10.40
CA VAL A 137 -8.15 18.83 -11.37
C VAL A 137 -7.81 17.34 -11.29
N LEU A 138 -6.53 16.97 -11.27
CA LEU A 138 -6.08 15.58 -11.14
C LEU A 138 -6.58 14.95 -9.84
N LEU A 139 -6.51 15.66 -8.71
CA LEU A 139 -7.01 15.17 -7.43
C LEU A 139 -8.53 14.98 -7.45
N THR A 140 -9.27 15.96 -7.95
CA THR A 140 -10.73 15.86 -8.08
C THR A 140 -11.13 14.67 -8.94
N LEU A 141 -10.49 14.50 -10.10
CA LEU A 141 -10.73 13.36 -10.99
C LEU A 141 -10.40 12.02 -10.31
N ALA A 142 -9.26 11.93 -9.62
CA ALA A 142 -8.86 10.73 -8.90
C ALA A 142 -9.88 10.37 -7.81
N LEU A 143 -10.39 11.34 -7.06
CA LEU A 143 -11.42 11.14 -6.03
C LEU A 143 -12.75 10.68 -6.62
N VAL A 144 -13.19 11.29 -7.71
CA VAL A 144 -14.43 10.89 -8.41
C VAL A 144 -14.31 9.47 -8.98
N VAL A 145 -13.17 9.14 -9.61
CA VAL A 145 -12.89 7.80 -10.13
C VAL A 145 -12.86 6.79 -8.99
N ALA A 146 -12.19 7.12 -7.88
CA ALA A 146 -12.14 6.26 -6.70
C ALA A 146 -13.55 6.02 -6.11
N ALA A 147 -14.36 7.05 -5.99
CA ALA A 147 -15.75 6.94 -5.52
C ALA A 147 -16.60 6.05 -6.44
N GLY A 148 -16.51 6.25 -7.76
CA GLY A 148 -17.20 5.42 -8.75
C GLY A 148 -16.75 3.96 -8.66
N TRP A 149 -15.43 3.73 -8.53
CA TRP A 149 -14.88 2.38 -8.39
C TRP A 149 -15.40 1.65 -7.16
N GLN A 150 -15.60 2.37 -6.02
CA GLN A 150 -16.17 1.81 -4.79
C GLN A 150 -17.54 1.16 -4.99
N LEU A 151 -18.34 1.68 -5.91
CA LEU A 151 -19.71 1.20 -6.17
C LEU A 151 -19.75 0.04 -7.16
N THR A 152 -18.64 -0.27 -7.86
CA THR A 152 -18.62 -1.31 -8.89
C THR A 152 -18.73 -2.72 -8.30
N HIS A 153 -19.40 -3.60 -9.05
CA HIS A 153 -19.44 -5.02 -8.73
C HIS A 153 -18.08 -5.71 -8.95
N ILE A 154 -17.20 -5.12 -9.79
CA ILE A 154 -15.84 -5.62 -10.05
C ILE A 154 -15.01 -5.54 -8.76
N LYS A 155 -15.02 -4.37 -8.09
CA LYS A 155 -14.34 -4.23 -6.78
C LYS A 155 -14.89 -5.22 -5.77
N ARG A 156 -16.19 -5.35 -5.66
CA ARG A 156 -16.82 -6.32 -4.74
C ARG A 156 -16.35 -7.76 -4.99
N ARG A 157 -16.30 -8.16 -6.27
CA ARG A 157 -15.81 -9.50 -6.67
C ARG A 157 -14.31 -9.65 -6.34
N ALA A 158 -13.51 -8.61 -6.58
CA ALA A 158 -12.07 -8.62 -6.25
C ALA A 158 -11.84 -8.81 -4.76
N LEU A 159 -12.53 -8.07 -3.89
CA LEU A 159 -12.47 -8.20 -2.43
C LEU A 159 -12.83 -9.63 -1.96
N PHE A 160 -13.88 -10.23 -2.52
CA PHE A 160 -14.21 -11.63 -2.18
C PHE A 160 -13.12 -12.62 -2.59
N ARG A 161 -12.45 -12.36 -3.73
CA ARG A 161 -11.36 -13.21 -4.22
C ARG A 161 -10.07 -13.01 -3.44
N CYS A 162 -9.81 -11.82 -2.90
CA CYS A 162 -8.64 -11.55 -2.06
C CYS A 162 -8.62 -12.39 -0.79
N ARG A 163 -9.78 -12.78 -0.26
CA ARG A 163 -9.91 -13.60 0.94
C ARG A 163 -9.73 -15.12 0.71
N ARG A 164 -9.64 -15.54 -0.56
CA ARG A 164 -9.49 -16.97 -0.88
C ARG A 164 -8.03 -17.40 -0.76
N THR A 165 -7.80 -18.38 0.08
CA THR A 165 -6.51 -19.07 0.24
C THR A 165 -6.49 -20.34 -0.61
N VAL A 166 -5.29 -20.72 -1.07
CA VAL A 166 -5.06 -21.93 -1.87
C VAL A 166 -4.08 -22.81 -1.10
N PRO A 167 -4.29 -24.13 -1.04
CA PRO A 167 -3.32 -25.05 -0.45
C PRO A 167 -2.00 -24.97 -1.23
N LEU A 168 -0.88 -24.86 -0.52
CA LEU A 168 0.45 -24.72 -1.07
C LEU A 168 1.28 -25.97 -0.79
N PRO A 169 2.06 -26.48 -1.76
CA PRO A 169 3.02 -27.55 -1.50
C PRO A 169 4.03 -27.12 -0.44
N PRO A 170 4.41 -28.01 0.51
CA PRO A 170 5.26 -27.63 1.63
C PRO A 170 6.75 -27.51 1.31
N VAL A 171 7.23 -28.17 0.22
CA VAL A 171 8.67 -28.30 -0.10
C VAL A 171 8.99 -28.27 -1.60
N GLY A 172 10.24 -27.95 -1.92
CA GLY A 172 10.82 -28.05 -3.24
C GLY A 172 10.55 -26.82 -4.13
N LEU A 173 11.11 -26.84 -5.35
CA LEU A 173 10.96 -25.76 -6.35
C LEU A 173 9.49 -25.56 -6.76
N ARG A 174 8.68 -26.63 -6.74
CA ARG A 174 7.24 -26.54 -7.01
C ARG A 174 6.53 -25.69 -5.96
N ALA A 175 7.02 -25.68 -4.73
CA ALA A 175 6.46 -24.84 -3.67
C ALA A 175 6.83 -23.36 -3.86
N ASP A 176 8.05 -23.03 -4.38
CA ASP A 176 8.41 -21.65 -4.72
C ASP A 176 7.58 -21.14 -5.89
N ALA A 177 7.42 -21.95 -6.93
CA ALA A 177 6.58 -21.60 -8.08
C ALA A 177 5.10 -21.41 -7.67
N ALA A 178 4.56 -22.29 -6.83
CA ALA A 178 3.19 -22.16 -6.31
C ALA A 178 3.03 -20.91 -5.44
N CYS A 179 4.00 -20.62 -4.58
CA CYS A 179 4.03 -19.41 -3.75
C CYS A 179 4.07 -18.14 -4.60
N THR A 180 4.95 -18.08 -5.60
CA THR A 180 5.07 -16.97 -6.54
C THR A 180 3.77 -16.76 -7.32
N ARG A 181 3.18 -17.84 -7.86
CA ARG A 181 1.90 -17.78 -8.57
C ARG A 181 0.77 -17.26 -7.67
N PHE A 182 0.72 -17.74 -6.43
CA PHE A 182 -0.26 -17.27 -5.45
C PHE A 182 -0.05 -15.79 -5.12
N ALA A 183 1.21 -15.35 -4.93
CA ALA A 183 1.56 -13.96 -4.66
C ALA A 183 1.18 -13.03 -5.83
N LEU A 184 1.47 -13.42 -7.08
CA LEU A 184 1.08 -12.68 -8.28
C LEU A 184 -0.44 -12.55 -8.40
N GLN A 185 -1.17 -13.67 -8.22
CA GLN A 185 -2.62 -13.64 -8.27
C GLN A 185 -3.24 -12.78 -7.18
N GLN A 186 -2.70 -12.86 -5.97
CA GLN A 186 -3.18 -12.08 -4.84
C GLN A 186 -2.83 -10.60 -4.98
N GLY A 187 -1.59 -10.29 -5.40
CA GLY A 187 -1.16 -8.93 -5.71
C GLY A 187 -2.04 -8.28 -6.78
N TRP A 188 -2.33 -9.01 -7.87
CA TRP A 188 -3.22 -8.52 -8.94
C TRP A 188 -4.65 -8.26 -8.44
N ARG A 189 -5.19 -9.16 -7.62
CA ARG A 189 -6.51 -8.97 -7.01
C ARG A 189 -6.55 -7.77 -6.08
N CYS A 190 -5.49 -7.58 -5.27
CA CYS A 190 -5.33 -6.43 -4.40
C CYS A 190 -5.24 -5.13 -5.20
N VAL A 191 -4.44 -5.08 -6.28
CA VAL A 191 -4.40 -3.94 -7.19
C VAL A 191 -5.79 -3.70 -7.78
N THR A 192 -6.48 -4.72 -8.30
CA THR A 192 -7.84 -4.57 -8.85
C THR A 192 -8.83 -4.03 -7.82
N SER A 193 -8.71 -4.38 -6.53
CA SER A 193 -9.60 -3.87 -5.49
C SER A 193 -9.29 -2.43 -5.07
N CYS A 194 -8.01 -2.02 -5.05
CA CYS A 194 -7.55 -0.80 -4.38
C CYS A 194 -6.90 0.24 -5.32
N TRP A 195 -6.70 -0.06 -6.62
CA TRP A 195 -5.95 0.82 -7.54
C TRP A 195 -6.47 2.27 -7.54
N ALA A 196 -7.80 2.45 -7.57
CA ALA A 196 -8.39 3.77 -7.64
C ALA A 196 -8.16 4.60 -6.36
N LEU A 197 -8.12 3.95 -5.18
CA LEU A 197 -7.77 4.62 -3.93
C LEU A 197 -6.28 5.00 -3.89
N MET A 198 -5.42 4.13 -4.43
CA MET A 198 -3.98 4.37 -4.46
C MET A 198 -3.59 5.48 -5.44
N THR A 199 -4.33 5.68 -6.54
CA THR A 199 -4.08 6.79 -7.48
C THR A 199 -4.41 8.17 -6.91
N VAL A 200 -5.18 8.26 -5.83
CA VAL A 200 -5.43 9.52 -5.11
C VAL A 200 -4.14 10.04 -4.48
N MET A 201 -3.25 9.15 -4.00
CA MET A 201 -2.07 9.54 -3.23
C MET A 201 -1.06 10.43 -3.99
N PRO A 202 -0.65 10.13 -5.23
CA PRO A 202 0.22 11.02 -6.00
C PRO A 202 -0.40 12.41 -6.22
N ALA A 203 -1.71 12.46 -6.44
CA ALA A 203 -2.43 13.71 -6.65
C ALA A 203 -2.54 14.57 -5.36
N VAL A 204 -2.69 13.94 -4.18
CA VAL A 204 -2.66 14.65 -2.87
C VAL A 204 -1.27 15.22 -2.60
N GLY A 205 -0.21 14.54 -3.03
CA GLY A 205 1.18 14.90 -2.71
C GLY A 205 1.55 14.51 -1.28
N HIS A 206 2.85 14.39 -1.07
CA HIS A 206 3.41 13.90 0.21
C HIS A 206 3.96 15.04 1.09
N SER A 207 3.72 16.29 0.70
CA SER A 207 4.41 17.45 1.28
C SER A 207 3.76 18.03 2.53
N ASP A 208 2.50 17.70 2.81
CA ASP A 208 1.74 18.31 3.89
C ASP A 208 1.26 17.29 4.93
N HIS A 209 1.04 17.72 6.18
CA HIS A 209 0.42 16.87 7.22
C HIS A 209 -0.88 16.22 6.72
N ALA A 210 -1.61 16.92 5.85
CA ALA A 210 -2.78 16.38 5.17
C ALA A 210 -2.47 15.08 4.39
N GLY A 211 -1.32 14.97 3.73
CA GLY A 211 -0.91 13.76 2.99
C GLY A 211 -0.78 12.53 3.87
N LEU A 212 -0.16 12.67 5.06
CA LEU A 212 -0.04 11.56 6.03
C LEU A 212 -1.41 11.16 6.61
N VAL A 213 -2.26 12.14 6.91
CA VAL A 213 -3.63 11.87 7.40
C VAL A 213 -4.43 11.12 6.33
N TRP A 214 -4.37 11.56 5.06
CA TRP A 214 -4.98 10.86 3.94
C TRP A 214 -4.46 9.43 3.79
N MET A 215 -3.13 9.25 3.87
CA MET A 215 -2.51 7.93 3.78
C MET A 215 -2.98 7.01 4.91
N ALA A 216 -3.03 7.51 6.14
CA ALA A 216 -3.53 6.74 7.29
C ALA A 216 -5.03 6.41 7.15
N ALA A 217 -5.84 7.39 6.74
CA ALA A 217 -7.28 7.21 6.52
C ALA A 217 -7.57 6.18 5.41
N LEU A 218 -6.87 6.27 4.26
CA LEU A 218 -7.02 5.31 3.18
C LEU A 218 -6.51 3.92 3.56
N THR A 219 -5.42 3.82 4.33
CA THR A 219 -4.94 2.53 4.86
C THR A 219 -5.99 1.91 5.78
N ALA A 220 -6.53 2.67 6.72
CA ALA A 220 -7.58 2.19 7.61
C ALA A 220 -8.84 1.77 6.84
N LEU A 221 -9.21 2.54 5.82
CA LEU A 221 -10.34 2.20 4.93
C LEU A 221 -10.12 0.87 4.22
N VAL A 222 -8.98 0.70 3.54
CA VAL A 222 -8.64 -0.53 2.82
C VAL A 222 -8.57 -1.73 3.76
N MET A 223 -7.95 -1.57 4.94
CA MET A 223 -7.94 -2.60 5.97
C MET A 223 -9.36 -2.95 6.43
N GLY A 224 -10.20 -1.95 6.65
CA GLY A 224 -11.61 -2.15 7.02
C GLY A 224 -12.37 -2.91 5.93
N GLU A 225 -12.21 -2.55 4.67
CA GLU A 225 -12.86 -3.22 3.54
C GLU A 225 -12.39 -4.67 3.36
N GLU A 226 -11.10 -4.95 3.51
CA GLU A 226 -10.53 -6.28 3.26
C GLU A 226 -10.62 -7.22 4.48
N LEU A 227 -10.50 -6.70 5.70
CA LEU A 227 -10.45 -7.53 6.91
C LEU A 227 -11.83 -7.69 7.58
N THR A 228 -12.78 -6.77 7.35
CA THR A 228 -14.08 -6.83 8.02
C THR A 228 -15.20 -7.41 7.15
N ARG A 229 -16.22 -7.98 7.78
CA ARG A 229 -17.44 -8.47 7.10
C ARG A 229 -18.40 -7.34 6.70
N LEU A 230 -18.16 -6.12 7.16
CA LEU A 230 -18.96 -4.92 6.90
C LEU A 230 -18.77 -4.33 5.49
N GLY A 231 -18.02 -5.00 4.60
CA GLY A 231 -17.54 -4.50 3.32
C GLY A 231 -18.56 -3.72 2.48
N ARG A 232 -19.82 -4.17 2.38
CA ARG A 232 -20.84 -3.45 1.57
C ARG A 232 -21.24 -2.10 2.16
N ARG A 233 -21.32 -1.97 3.49
CA ARG A 233 -21.68 -0.70 4.16
C ARG A 233 -20.50 0.27 4.06
N LEU A 234 -19.28 -0.24 4.28
CA LEU A 234 -18.06 0.54 4.16
C LEU A 234 -17.85 1.07 2.73
N LEU A 235 -18.08 0.26 1.70
CA LEU A 235 -17.96 0.68 0.30
C LEU A 235 -18.90 1.85 -0.05
N ARG A 236 -20.13 1.86 0.47
CA ARG A 236 -21.07 2.98 0.26
C ARG A 236 -20.65 4.22 1.04
N ALA A 237 -20.28 4.05 2.31
CA ALA A 237 -19.85 5.17 3.15
C ALA A 237 -18.57 5.82 2.59
N SER A 238 -17.60 5.02 2.15
CA SER A 238 -16.36 5.53 1.54
C SER A 238 -16.62 6.23 0.21
N ALA A 239 -17.54 5.72 -0.62
CA ALA A 239 -17.91 6.39 -1.87
C ALA A 239 -18.50 7.78 -1.60
N VAL A 240 -19.40 7.91 -0.62
CA VAL A 240 -19.98 9.20 -0.22
C VAL A 240 -18.89 10.13 0.32
N ALA A 241 -18.01 9.64 1.19
CA ALA A 241 -16.91 10.44 1.72
C ALA A 241 -15.95 10.94 0.64
N LEU A 242 -15.61 10.09 -0.36
CA LEU A 242 -14.77 10.47 -1.48
C LEU A 242 -15.42 11.49 -2.40
N ILE A 243 -16.74 11.40 -2.64
CA ILE A 243 -17.49 12.40 -3.41
C ILE A 243 -17.53 13.74 -2.67
N ALA A 244 -17.78 13.72 -1.36
CA ALA A 244 -17.75 14.93 -0.54
C ALA A 244 -16.36 15.58 -0.56
N ALA A 245 -15.30 14.79 -0.41
CA ALA A 245 -13.92 15.28 -0.54
C ALA A 245 -13.62 15.87 -1.93
N ALA A 246 -14.10 15.23 -3.00
CA ALA A 246 -13.96 15.75 -4.36
C ALA A 246 -14.65 17.13 -4.51
N GLY A 247 -15.84 17.28 -3.93
CA GLY A 247 -16.59 18.54 -3.92
C GLY A 247 -15.82 19.65 -3.17
N LEU A 248 -15.29 19.37 -1.98
CA LEU A 248 -14.49 20.33 -1.21
C LEU A 248 -13.24 20.79 -1.99
N VAL A 249 -12.50 19.82 -2.57
CA VAL A 249 -11.31 20.12 -3.38
C VAL A 249 -11.68 20.97 -4.61
N ALA A 250 -12.81 20.67 -5.27
CA ALA A 250 -13.26 21.44 -6.45
C ALA A 250 -13.64 22.87 -6.07
N LEU A 251 -14.26 23.09 -4.89
CA LEU A 251 -14.62 24.41 -4.38
C LEU A 251 -13.43 25.21 -3.82
N GLY A 252 -12.27 24.59 -3.66
CA GLY A 252 -11.05 25.26 -3.19
C GLY A 252 -10.96 25.41 -1.68
N VAL A 253 -11.75 24.64 -0.94
CA VAL A 253 -11.76 24.58 0.53
C VAL A 253 -10.78 23.52 1.03
#